data_69a08f68d6d9ade11fc1f33b11189687
#
_entry.id   69a08f68d6d9ade11fc1f33b11189687
#
_cell.length_a   1.000
_cell.length_b   1.000
_cell.length_c   1.000
_cell.angle_alpha   90.00
_cell.angle_beta   90.00
_cell.angle_gamma   90.00
#
_symmetry.space_group_name_H-M   'P 1'
#
loop_
_entity.id
_entity.type
_entity.pdbx_description
1 polymer ?
#
loop_
_entity_poly.entity_id
_entity_poly.type
_entity_poly.pdbx_seq_one_letter_code
_entity_poly.pdbx_strand_id
1 'polypeptide(L)'
;MGKTGLSMVTQLVGAVVNIILDPLMIFGIGPFPEMGVAGAAYATVIGQWVGMLMALALVFFKEHEVKISFKNFRLCGETVREIYRVGIPSIVMQSIGSIMNVGMNAIFSRILMSNAGVATFGVYFKVQSIVFMPLFGVTNASMSIFAYNYGARNRLRFKKAWKMTLCVTAIIMSIGTLLFQLFPQQIVSLFDSEGNITAEGIAAFRIISLHFPIAAASITISVTFQAIGHGIKSMFMSILRQLGVLLPAALVLALVFKSVESVWWCFVIAEFSAVTFGIISLTKIWRHE
;
A
#
# COMPACT_ATOMS: atom_id res chain seq x y z
N MET A 1 23.42 -6.42 -4.77
CA MET A 1 23.22 -5.09 -5.36
C MET A 1 22.82 -4.09 -4.29
N GLY A 2 23.70 -3.28 -3.73
CA GLY A 2 23.40 -2.34 -2.63
C GLY A 2 23.15 -0.89 -3.08
N LYS A 3 22.83 -0.66 -4.36
CA LYS A 3 22.73 0.71 -4.91
C LYS A 3 21.29 1.23 -5.00
N THR A 4 20.48 1.02 -3.93
CA THR A 4 19.10 1.52 -3.83
C THR A 4 18.99 3.06 -3.93
N GLY A 5 20.06 3.78 -3.57
CA GLY A 5 20.12 5.24 -3.72
C GLY A 5 19.97 5.73 -5.17
N LEU A 6 20.48 4.97 -6.16
CA LEU A 6 20.32 5.34 -7.57
C LEU A 6 18.86 5.21 -8.02
N SER A 7 18.19 4.14 -7.60
CA SER A 7 16.74 3.96 -7.88
C SER A 7 15.90 5.06 -7.22
N MET A 8 16.25 5.46 -6.00
CA MET A 8 15.59 6.57 -5.32
C MET A 8 15.75 7.89 -6.10
N VAL A 9 16.97 8.19 -6.60
CA VAL A 9 17.22 9.42 -7.38
C VAL A 9 16.39 9.45 -8.66
N THR A 10 16.29 8.33 -9.40
CA THR A 10 15.47 8.28 -10.64
C THR A 10 14.00 8.54 -10.36
N GLN A 11 13.46 8.00 -9.28
CA GLN A 11 12.06 8.24 -8.88
C GLN A 11 11.84 9.68 -8.39
N LEU A 12 12.78 10.23 -7.61
CA LEU A 12 12.71 11.62 -7.16
C LEU A 12 12.73 12.60 -8.33
N VAL A 13 13.61 12.39 -9.31
CA VAL A 13 13.67 13.27 -10.50
C VAL A 13 12.35 13.21 -11.26
N GLY A 14 11.79 12.02 -11.49
CA GLY A 14 10.48 11.88 -12.13
C GLY A 14 9.37 12.59 -11.36
N ALA A 15 9.34 12.46 -10.03
CA ALA A 15 8.36 13.13 -9.17
C ALA A 15 8.53 14.65 -9.18
N VAL A 16 9.76 15.19 -9.11
CA VAL A 16 10.04 16.64 -9.15
C VAL A 16 9.60 17.21 -10.49
N VAL A 17 9.90 16.54 -11.60
CA VAL A 17 9.47 16.97 -12.94
C VAL A 17 7.93 17.01 -13.00
N ASN A 18 7.24 16.00 -12.49
CA ASN A 18 5.78 15.99 -12.45
C ASN A 18 5.23 17.16 -11.61
N ILE A 19 5.74 17.37 -10.38
CA ILE A 19 5.31 18.47 -9.49
C ILE A 19 5.48 19.84 -10.15
N ILE A 20 6.55 20.04 -10.92
CA ILE A 20 6.79 21.30 -11.63
C ILE A 20 5.85 21.44 -12.83
N LEU A 21 5.66 20.37 -13.62
CA LEU A 21 4.85 20.43 -14.83
C LEU A 21 3.34 20.47 -14.54
N ASP A 22 2.89 19.87 -13.43
CA ASP A 22 1.46 19.86 -13.07
C ASP A 22 0.85 21.26 -13.08
N PRO A 23 1.32 22.26 -12.29
CA PRO A 23 0.73 23.59 -12.31
C PRO A 23 0.93 24.29 -13.65
N LEU A 24 2.05 24.08 -14.35
CA LEU A 24 2.32 24.71 -15.63
C LEU A 24 1.33 24.27 -16.71
N MET A 25 0.99 22.98 -16.76
CA MET A 25 0.12 22.41 -17.77
C MET A 25 -1.37 22.46 -17.38
N ILE A 26 -1.68 22.43 -16.08
CA ILE A 26 -3.06 22.55 -15.60
C ILE A 26 -3.58 23.97 -15.82
N PHE A 27 -2.81 24.99 -15.41
CA PHE A 27 -3.22 26.39 -15.42
C PHE A 27 -2.73 27.16 -16.65
N GLY A 28 -1.99 26.55 -17.56
CA GLY A 28 -1.47 27.22 -18.75
C GLY A 28 -0.44 28.30 -18.44
N ILE A 29 0.50 28.03 -17.52
CA ILE A 29 1.51 29.02 -17.12
C ILE A 29 2.70 28.96 -18.09
N GLY A 30 3.11 30.13 -18.61
CA GLY A 30 4.25 30.28 -19.52
C GLY A 30 3.95 29.77 -20.94
N PRO A 31 4.78 28.89 -21.53
CA PRO A 31 4.60 28.43 -22.92
C PRO A 31 3.52 27.36 -23.09
N PHE A 32 2.90 26.88 -22.00
CA PHE A 32 1.93 25.80 -22.05
C PHE A 32 0.49 26.33 -22.16
N PRO A 33 -0.34 25.71 -23.01
CA PRO A 33 -1.78 26.00 -23.02
C PRO A 33 -2.45 25.47 -21.76
N GLU A 34 -3.53 26.10 -21.33
CA GLU A 34 -4.37 25.61 -20.24
C GLU A 34 -5.06 24.29 -20.64
N MET A 35 -4.67 23.20 -20.00
CA MET A 35 -5.17 21.85 -20.34
C MET A 35 -6.04 21.24 -19.24
N GLY A 36 -6.13 21.86 -18.06
CA GLY A 36 -6.90 21.32 -16.93
C GLY A 36 -6.49 19.89 -16.56
N VAL A 37 -7.46 18.99 -16.45
CA VAL A 37 -7.22 17.58 -16.08
C VAL A 37 -6.31 16.85 -17.07
N ALA A 38 -6.40 17.16 -18.36
CA ALA A 38 -5.51 16.57 -19.36
C ALA A 38 -4.04 16.99 -19.14
N GLY A 39 -3.81 18.24 -18.70
CA GLY A 39 -2.50 18.75 -18.34
C GLY A 39 -1.83 17.93 -17.23
N ALA A 40 -2.57 17.59 -16.17
CA ALA A 40 -2.09 16.71 -15.11
C ALA A 40 -1.70 15.32 -15.63
N ALA A 41 -2.48 14.75 -16.55
CA ALA A 41 -2.17 13.47 -17.16
C ALA A 41 -0.87 13.52 -17.97
N TYR A 42 -0.68 14.54 -18.80
CA TYR A 42 0.55 14.74 -19.57
C TYR A 42 1.76 14.95 -18.67
N ALA A 43 1.66 15.79 -17.65
CA ALA A 43 2.74 16.02 -16.69
C ALA A 43 3.16 14.72 -15.99
N THR A 44 2.20 13.89 -15.60
CA THR A 44 2.47 12.57 -15.01
C THR A 44 3.23 11.65 -15.98
N VAL A 45 2.79 11.56 -17.23
CA VAL A 45 3.44 10.74 -18.25
C VAL A 45 4.87 11.24 -18.51
N ILE A 46 5.06 12.56 -18.66
CA ILE A 46 6.39 13.14 -18.88
C ILE A 46 7.31 12.85 -17.69
N GLY A 47 6.83 13.02 -16.45
CA GLY A 47 7.61 12.69 -15.24
C GLY A 47 8.05 11.23 -15.22
N GLN A 48 7.17 10.30 -15.57
CA GLN A 48 7.51 8.88 -15.66
C GLN A 48 8.53 8.59 -16.78
N TRP A 49 8.40 9.22 -17.94
CA TRP A 49 9.35 9.08 -19.04
C TRP A 49 10.75 9.60 -18.66
N VAL A 50 10.83 10.76 -18.01
CA VAL A 50 12.10 11.32 -17.52
C VAL A 50 12.75 10.38 -16.51
N GLY A 51 11.99 9.87 -15.55
CA GLY A 51 12.48 8.87 -14.59
C GLY A 51 13.00 7.60 -15.27
N MET A 52 12.26 7.09 -16.28
CA MET A 52 12.65 5.92 -17.06
C MET A 52 13.93 6.18 -17.86
N LEU A 53 14.01 7.29 -18.60
CA LEU A 53 15.20 7.63 -19.40
C LEU A 53 16.43 7.80 -18.51
N MET A 54 16.28 8.43 -17.34
CA MET A 54 17.35 8.54 -16.36
C MET A 54 17.79 7.18 -15.82
N ALA A 55 16.83 6.28 -15.54
CA ALA A 55 17.15 4.92 -15.10
C ALA A 55 17.91 4.16 -16.17
N LEU A 56 17.50 4.24 -17.43
CA LEU A 56 18.19 3.65 -18.57
C LEU A 56 19.61 4.22 -18.73
N ALA A 57 19.75 5.54 -18.67
CA ALA A 57 21.06 6.20 -18.74
C ALA A 57 22.00 5.70 -17.64
N LEU A 58 21.52 5.59 -16.40
CA LEU A 58 22.30 5.06 -15.29
C LEU A 58 22.72 3.59 -15.51
N VAL A 59 21.86 2.78 -16.12
CA VAL A 59 22.17 1.38 -16.43
C VAL A 59 23.23 1.28 -17.52
N PHE A 60 23.20 2.16 -18.53
CA PHE A 60 24.17 2.11 -19.65
C PHE A 60 25.50 2.79 -19.32
N PHE A 61 25.50 3.89 -18.54
CA PHE A 61 26.70 4.67 -18.29
C PHE A 61 27.47 4.31 -17.02
N LYS A 62 26.82 3.62 -16.04
CA LYS A 62 27.50 3.12 -14.85
C LYS A 62 27.80 1.64 -14.98
N GLU A 63 28.99 1.22 -14.54
CA GLU A 63 29.33 -0.19 -14.44
C GLU A 63 28.40 -0.90 -13.44
N HIS A 64 27.64 -1.87 -13.96
CA HIS A 64 26.73 -2.70 -13.18
C HIS A 64 27.16 -4.16 -13.29
N GLU A 65 26.92 -4.92 -12.24
CA GLU A 65 27.15 -6.38 -12.20
C GLU A 65 26.29 -7.11 -13.23
N VAL A 66 25.14 -6.53 -13.62
CA VAL A 66 24.24 -7.08 -14.64
C VAL A 66 24.32 -6.24 -15.90
N LYS A 67 24.78 -6.84 -16.98
CA LYS A 67 24.80 -6.23 -18.32
C LYS A 67 23.56 -6.65 -19.08
N ILE A 68 22.77 -5.68 -19.54
CA ILE A 68 21.63 -5.94 -20.42
C ILE A 68 22.18 -6.20 -21.82
N SER A 69 22.02 -7.42 -22.33
CA SER A 69 22.41 -7.81 -23.68
C SER A 69 21.23 -8.47 -24.39
N PHE A 70 20.83 -7.91 -25.52
CA PHE A 70 19.79 -8.49 -26.38
C PHE A 70 20.34 -9.50 -27.41
N LYS A 71 21.66 -9.67 -27.45
CA LYS A 71 22.37 -10.41 -28.52
C LYS A 71 22.05 -11.92 -28.58
N ASN A 72 21.55 -12.49 -27.48
CA ASN A 72 21.13 -13.91 -27.36
C ASN A 72 19.80 -14.07 -26.65
N PHE A 73 18.91 -13.08 -26.79
CA PHE A 73 17.60 -13.15 -26.15
C PHE A 73 16.79 -14.31 -26.73
N ARG A 74 16.46 -15.29 -25.90
CA ARG A 74 15.53 -16.38 -26.22
C ARG A 74 14.47 -16.42 -25.13
N LEU A 75 13.23 -16.50 -25.54
CA LEU A 75 12.15 -16.77 -24.61
C LEU A 75 12.29 -18.19 -24.05
N CYS A 76 12.65 -18.28 -22.77
CA CYS A 76 12.76 -19.54 -22.05
C CYS A 76 11.49 -19.76 -21.24
N GLY A 77 10.77 -20.83 -21.51
CA GLY A 77 9.49 -21.14 -20.85
C GLY A 77 9.62 -21.31 -19.33
N GLU A 78 10.74 -21.83 -18.85
CA GLU A 78 11.02 -21.93 -17.41
C GLU A 78 11.12 -20.56 -16.76
N THR A 79 11.89 -19.63 -17.34
CA THR A 79 12.03 -18.26 -16.84
C THR A 79 10.69 -17.53 -16.81
N VAL A 80 9.91 -17.66 -17.89
CA VAL A 80 8.54 -17.09 -17.96
C VAL A 80 7.66 -17.68 -16.85
N ARG A 81 7.69 -19.00 -16.66
CA ARG A 81 6.93 -19.66 -15.59
C ARG A 81 7.31 -19.16 -14.19
N GLU A 82 8.60 -18.95 -13.93
CA GLU A 82 9.07 -18.42 -12.65
C GLU A 82 8.62 -16.98 -12.42
N ILE A 83 8.70 -16.13 -13.46
CA ILE A 83 8.21 -14.74 -13.41
C ILE A 83 6.72 -14.72 -13.04
N TYR A 84 5.90 -15.53 -13.70
CA TYR A 84 4.46 -15.61 -13.39
C TYR A 84 4.19 -16.24 -12.02
N ARG A 85 4.98 -17.21 -11.59
CA ARG A 85 4.85 -17.83 -10.27
C ARG A 85 4.99 -16.82 -9.12
N VAL A 86 5.85 -15.82 -9.30
CA VAL A 86 6.04 -14.74 -8.32
C VAL A 86 5.09 -13.57 -8.58
N GLY A 87 4.83 -13.28 -9.86
CA GLY A 87 4.03 -12.14 -10.27
C GLY A 87 2.54 -12.30 -10.00
N ILE A 88 1.96 -13.49 -10.25
CA ILE A 88 0.52 -13.72 -10.05
C ILE A 88 0.08 -13.44 -8.61
N PRO A 89 0.74 -13.94 -7.55
CA PRO A 89 0.39 -13.59 -6.18
C PRO A 89 0.41 -12.07 -5.93
N SER A 90 1.38 -11.36 -6.51
CA SER A 90 1.49 -9.91 -6.36
C SER A 90 0.36 -9.17 -7.08
N ILE A 91 -0.01 -9.60 -8.29
CA ILE A 91 -1.15 -9.05 -9.04
C ILE A 91 -2.45 -9.23 -8.24
N VAL A 92 -2.69 -10.44 -7.73
CA VAL A 92 -3.87 -10.73 -6.90
C VAL A 92 -3.90 -9.83 -5.67
N MET A 93 -2.79 -9.68 -4.95
CA MET A 93 -2.72 -8.80 -3.77
C MET A 93 -3.05 -7.34 -4.10
N GLN A 94 -2.58 -6.83 -5.23
CA GLN A 94 -2.87 -5.46 -5.67
C GLN A 94 -4.35 -5.29 -6.07
N SER A 95 -4.91 -6.28 -6.76
CA SER A 95 -6.31 -6.25 -7.23
C SER A 95 -7.32 -6.37 -6.08
N ILE A 96 -6.98 -7.05 -5.00
CA ILE A 96 -7.85 -7.22 -3.82
C ILE A 96 -8.27 -5.87 -3.24
N GLY A 97 -7.35 -4.88 -3.18
CA GLY A 97 -7.67 -3.54 -2.70
C GLY A 97 -8.76 -2.84 -3.52
N SER A 98 -8.73 -3.01 -4.84
CA SER A 98 -9.76 -2.47 -5.73
C SER A 98 -11.12 -3.17 -5.53
N ILE A 99 -11.12 -4.50 -5.41
CA ILE A 99 -12.34 -5.29 -5.15
C ILE A 99 -12.96 -4.88 -3.81
N MET A 100 -12.14 -4.74 -2.77
CA MET A 100 -12.58 -4.29 -1.45
C MET A 100 -13.21 -2.90 -1.52
N ASN A 101 -12.58 -1.98 -2.26
CA ASN A 101 -13.09 -0.62 -2.44
C ASN A 101 -14.48 -0.61 -3.09
N VAL A 102 -14.65 -1.37 -4.19
CA VAL A 102 -15.95 -1.53 -4.86
C VAL A 102 -16.99 -2.15 -3.91
N GLY A 103 -16.61 -3.19 -3.15
CA GLY A 103 -17.47 -3.85 -2.20
C GLY A 103 -17.95 -2.92 -1.08
N MET A 104 -17.04 -2.16 -0.47
CA MET A 104 -17.39 -1.18 0.58
C MET A 104 -18.31 -0.09 0.06
N ASN A 105 -18.01 0.48 -1.12
CA ASN A 105 -18.88 1.47 -1.75
C ASN A 105 -20.27 0.90 -2.05
N ALA A 106 -20.38 -0.36 -2.47
CA ALA A 106 -21.67 -1.01 -2.69
C ALA A 106 -22.45 -1.20 -1.37
N ILE A 107 -21.79 -1.52 -0.27
CA ILE A 107 -22.42 -1.63 1.06
C ILE A 107 -22.96 -0.27 1.49
N PHE A 108 -22.17 0.80 1.42
CA PHE A 108 -22.63 2.14 1.80
C PHE A 108 -23.76 2.66 0.91
N SER A 109 -23.63 2.50 -0.42
CA SER A 109 -24.60 3.08 -1.37
C SER A 109 -25.90 2.28 -1.48
N ARG A 110 -25.84 0.94 -1.50
CA ARG A 110 -27.01 0.09 -1.78
C ARG A 110 -27.69 -0.46 -0.54
N ILE A 111 -26.94 -0.71 0.54
CA ILE A 111 -27.50 -1.32 1.75
C ILE A 111 -27.86 -0.25 2.76
N LEU A 112 -26.94 0.66 3.03
CA LEU A 112 -27.16 1.75 3.98
C LEU A 112 -27.78 2.99 3.35
N MET A 113 -27.82 3.07 2.01
CA MET A 113 -28.30 4.22 1.22
C MET A 113 -27.69 5.54 1.70
N SER A 114 -26.44 5.52 2.14
CA SER A 114 -25.73 6.65 2.74
C SER A 114 -24.70 7.25 1.78
N ASN A 115 -25.03 8.39 1.21
CA ASN A 115 -24.05 9.18 0.43
C ASN A 115 -22.91 9.72 1.32
N ALA A 116 -23.22 10.05 2.57
CA ALA A 116 -22.22 10.46 3.56
C ALA A 116 -21.22 9.34 3.85
N GLY A 117 -21.66 8.08 3.95
CA GLY A 117 -20.80 6.93 4.12
C GLY A 117 -19.84 6.72 2.95
N VAL A 118 -20.32 6.89 1.71
CA VAL A 118 -19.51 6.82 0.49
C VAL A 118 -18.47 7.95 0.46
N ALA A 119 -18.88 9.19 0.75
CA ALA A 119 -18.00 10.34 0.80
C ALA A 119 -16.92 10.17 1.87
N THR A 120 -17.30 9.77 3.09
CA THR A 120 -16.39 9.48 4.21
C THR A 120 -15.35 8.42 3.82
N PHE A 121 -15.78 7.35 3.17
CA PHE A 121 -14.88 6.29 2.73
C PHE A 121 -13.89 6.78 1.65
N GLY A 122 -14.35 7.61 0.73
CA GLY A 122 -13.50 8.22 -0.30
C GLY A 122 -12.40 9.11 0.30
N VAL A 123 -12.77 9.98 1.25
CA VAL A 123 -11.81 10.84 1.95
C VAL A 123 -10.86 10.01 2.81
N TYR A 124 -11.38 9.03 3.57
CA TYR A 124 -10.56 8.10 4.34
C TYR A 124 -9.48 7.44 3.47
N PHE A 125 -9.83 6.96 2.28
CA PHE A 125 -8.88 6.26 1.41
C PHE A 125 -7.72 7.16 0.95
N LYS A 126 -8.02 8.45 0.68
CA LYS A 126 -7.01 9.45 0.33
C LYS A 126 -6.05 9.73 1.50
N VAL A 127 -6.62 9.99 2.68
CA VAL A 127 -5.82 10.32 3.88
C VAL A 127 -5.04 9.11 4.39
N GLN A 128 -5.64 7.94 4.38
CA GLN A 128 -4.97 6.68 4.72
C GLN A 128 -3.70 6.48 3.88
N SER A 129 -3.77 6.78 2.58
CA SER A 129 -2.61 6.63 1.69
C SER A 129 -1.39 7.40 2.19
N ILE A 130 -1.59 8.61 2.74
CA ILE A 130 -0.50 9.42 3.27
C ILE A 130 0.17 8.74 4.47
N VAL A 131 -0.62 8.13 5.37
CA VAL A 131 -0.11 7.43 6.56
C VAL A 131 0.56 6.10 6.20
N PHE A 132 0.02 5.38 5.19
CA PHE A 132 0.51 4.07 4.81
C PHE A 132 1.73 4.12 3.86
N MET A 133 1.93 5.21 3.10
CA MET A 133 3.10 5.33 2.22
C MET A 133 4.45 5.17 2.95
N PRO A 134 4.73 5.85 4.10
CA PRO A 134 5.95 5.61 4.85
C PRO A 134 6.09 4.17 5.35
N LEU A 135 4.98 3.55 5.77
CA LEU A 135 4.95 2.14 6.17
C LEU A 135 5.40 1.22 5.03
N PHE A 136 4.83 1.39 3.83
CA PHE A 136 5.22 0.61 2.66
C PHE A 136 6.67 0.86 2.26
N GLY A 137 7.17 2.09 2.40
CA GLY A 137 8.58 2.42 2.17
C GLY A 137 9.51 1.61 3.08
N VAL A 138 9.24 1.59 4.39
CA VAL A 138 10.03 0.84 5.37
C VAL A 138 9.93 -0.67 5.14
N THR A 139 8.74 -1.20 4.91
CA THR A 139 8.55 -2.65 4.73
C THR A 139 9.16 -3.16 3.44
N ASN A 140 9.05 -2.42 2.33
CA ASN A 140 9.70 -2.76 1.05
C ASN A 140 11.23 -2.74 1.16
N ALA A 141 11.80 -1.75 1.83
CA ALA A 141 13.25 -1.72 2.11
C ALA A 141 13.68 -2.92 2.97
N SER A 142 12.90 -3.25 3.99
CA SER A 142 13.17 -4.37 4.90
C SER A 142 13.07 -5.73 4.22
N MET A 143 12.24 -5.86 3.18
CA MET A 143 12.07 -7.10 2.42
C MET A 143 13.41 -7.65 1.89
N SER A 144 14.25 -6.78 1.33
CA SER A 144 15.59 -7.17 0.83
C SER A 144 16.50 -7.64 1.96
N ILE A 145 16.42 -6.98 3.13
CA ILE A 145 17.22 -7.34 4.32
C ILE A 145 16.75 -8.69 4.87
N PHE A 146 15.46 -8.94 4.90
CA PHE A 146 14.89 -10.23 5.32
C PHE A 146 15.31 -11.36 4.39
N ALA A 147 15.15 -11.16 3.07
CA ALA A 147 15.53 -12.16 2.07
C ALA A 147 17.02 -12.52 2.15
N TYR A 148 17.90 -11.51 2.26
CA TYR A 148 19.34 -11.72 2.38
C TYR A 148 19.74 -12.51 3.63
N ASN A 149 19.24 -12.10 4.82
CA ASN A 149 19.60 -12.75 6.08
C ASN A 149 18.99 -14.16 6.20
N TYR A 150 17.81 -14.37 5.60
CA TYR A 150 17.19 -15.69 5.53
C TYR A 150 18.00 -16.62 4.61
N GLY A 151 18.37 -16.18 3.41
CA GLY A 151 19.23 -16.94 2.50
C GLY A 151 20.62 -17.24 3.08
N ALA A 152 21.19 -16.31 3.84
CA ALA A 152 22.44 -16.49 4.57
C ALA A 152 22.31 -17.35 5.85
N ARG A 153 21.13 -17.87 6.15
CA ARG A 153 20.79 -18.64 7.39
C ARG A 153 21.18 -17.92 8.70
N ASN A 154 21.25 -16.58 8.67
CA ASN A 154 21.61 -15.78 9.84
C ASN A 154 20.37 -15.40 10.65
N ARG A 155 19.90 -16.31 11.48
CA ARG A 155 18.67 -16.14 12.28
C ARG A 155 18.72 -14.95 13.24
N LEU A 156 19.88 -14.65 13.82
CA LEU A 156 20.03 -13.55 14.77
C LEU A 156 19.82 -12.19 14.08
N ARG A 157 20.49 -11.99 12.94
CA ARG A 157 20.33 -10.76 12.16
C ARG A 157 18.93 -10.64 11.57
N PHE A 158 18.34 -11.74 11.11
CA PHE A 158 16.96 -11.76 10.64
C PHE A 158 15.98 -11.30 11.73
N LYS A 159 16.04 -11.92 12.91
CA LYS A 159 15.17 -11.55 14.05
C LYS A 159 15.37 -10.10 14.49
N LYS A 160 16.61 -9.61 14.49
CA LYS A 160 16.91 -8.20 14.84
C LYS A 160 16.30 -7.25 13.83
N ALA A 161 16.50 -7.50 12.52
CA ALA A 161 15.91 -6.70 11.45
C ALA A 161 14.38 -6.72 11.50
N TRP A 162 13.77 -7.90 11.71
CA TRP A 162 12.33 -8.04 11.83
C TRP A 162 11.75 -7.24 13.00
N LYS A 163 12.36 -7.35 14.19
CA LYS A 163 11.94 -6.57 15.37
C LYS A 163 12.07 -5.05 15.13
N MET A 164 13.19 -4.62 14.52
CA MET A 164 13.37 -3.19 14.17
C MET A 164 12.30 -2.72 13.21
N THR A 165 12.05 -3.46 12.15
CA THR A 165 11.00 -3.11 11.16
C THR A 165 9.64 -3.00 11.85
N LEU A 166 9.27 -4.00 12.65
CA LEU A 166 7.99 -3.98 13.37
C LEU A 166 7.89 -2.78 14.32
N CYS A 167 8.97 -2.45 15.03
CA CYS A 167 8.99 -1.30 15.93
C CYS A 167 8.81 0.02 15.16
N VAL A 168 9.57 0.23 14.09
CA VAL A 168 9.49 1.45 13.27
C VAL A 168 8.11 1.59 12.63
N THR A 169 7.58 0.51 12.05
CA THR A 169 6.25 0.52 11.42
C THR A 169 5.15 0.75 12.46
N ALA A 170 5.26 0.16 13.66
CA ALA A 170 4.31 0.38 14.75
C ALA A 170 4.34 1.85 15.23
N ILE A 171 5.52 2.47 15.33
CA ILE A 171 5.64 3.89 15.68
C ILE A 171 4.98 4.76 14.62
N ILE A 172 5.27 4.55 13.34
CA ILE A 172 4.67 5.32 12.23
C ILE A 172 3.14 5.21 12.28
N MET A 173 2.61 4.00 12.42
CA MET A 173 1.18 3.76 12.43
C MET A 173 0.51 4.28 13.71
N SER A 174 1.21 4.26 14.85
CA SER A 174 0.71 4.87 16.08
C SER A 174 0.64 6.38 15.98
N ILE A 175 1.61 7.03 15.34
CA ILE A 175 1.56 8.46 15.04
C ILE A 175 0.36 8.75 14.12
N GLY A 176 0.14 7.94 13.09
CA GLY A 176 -1.04 8.05 12.23
C GLY A 176 -2.35 7.93 13.04
N THR A 177 -2.44 6.95 13.94
CA THR A 177 -3.59 6.80 14.84
C THR A 177 -3.79 8.06 15.69
N LEU A 178 -2.74 8.57 16.32
CA LEU A 178 -2.83 9.77 17.16
C LEU A 178 -3.33 10.99 16.37
N LEU A 179 -2.85 11.17 15.14
CA LEU A 179 -3.31 12.25 14.27
C LEU A 179 -4.82 12.13 13.98
N PHE A 180 -5.31 10.94 13.68
CA PHE A 180 -6.73 10.69 13.43
C PHE A 180 -7.60 10.80 14.68
N GLN A 181 -7.05 10.52 15.86
CA GLN A 181 -7.78 10.68 17.14
C GLN A 181 -7.85 12.13 17.59
N LEU A 182 -6.75 12.88 17.46
CA LEU A 182 -6.65 14.24 17.98
C LEU A 182 -7.20 15.30 17.01
N PHE A 183 -7.01 15.08 15.70
CA PHE A 183 -7.31 16.07 14.67
C PHE A 183 -8.27 15.58 13.57
N PRO A 184 -9.32 14.80 13.86
CA PRO A 184 -10.18 14.23 12.83
C PRO A 184 -10.95 15.32 12.06
N GLN A 185 -11.38 16.40 12.73
CA GLN A 185 -12.11 17.51 12.10
C GLN A 185 -11.23 18.26 11.11
N GLN A 186 -9.99 18.58 11.50
CA GLN A 186 -9.06 19.27 10.65
C GLN A 186 -8.66 18.45 9.42
N ILE A 187 -8.49 17.13 9.61
CA ILE A 187 -8.18 16.22 8.51
C ILE A 187 -9.36 16.17 7.52
N VAL A 188 -10.57 16.04 8.03
CA VAL A 188 -11.77 16.01 7.19
C VAL A 188 -11.94 17.32 6.43
N SER A 189 -11.80 18.46 7.09
CA SER A 189 -11.98 19.79 6.48
C SER A 189 -11.01 20.09 5.33
N LEU A 190 -9.83 19.46 5.33
CA LEU A 190 -8.87 19.60 4.23
C LEU A 190 -9.34 18.93 2.92
N PHE A 191 -10.24 17.96 3.02
CA PHE A 191 -10.68 17.14 1.89
C PHE A 191 -12.17 17.27 1.57
N ASP A 192 -12.95 17.85 2.48
CA ASP A 192 -14.40 18.06 2.37
C ASP A 192 -14.69 19.56 2.28
N SER A 193 -14.49 20.12 1.10
CA SER A 193 -14.80 21.52 0.81
C SER A 193 -16.29 21.82 0.76
N GLU A 194 -17.14 20.80 0.63
CA GLU A 194 -18.60 20.94 0.49
C GLU A 194 -19.36 20.69 1.80
N GLY A 195 -18.67 20.26 2.87
CA GLY A 195 -19.29 19.99 4.18
C GLY A 195 -20.21 18.77 4.20
N ASN A 196 -20.01 17.82 3.28
CA ASN A 196 -20.84 16.62 3.13
C ASN A 196 -20.56 15.55 4.20
N ILE A 197 -19.43 15.67 4.93
CA ILE A 197 -19.03 14.73 5.96
C ILE A 197 -19.56 15.21 7.31
N THR A 198 -20.57 14.50 7.79
CA THR A 198 -21.26 14.74 9.05
C THR A 198 -20.43 14.33 10.27
N ALA A 199 -20.95 14.58 11.49
CA ALA A 199 -20.35 14.09 12.72
C ALA A 199 -20.09 12.57 12.72
N GLU A 200 -20.93 11.80 12.00
CA GLU A 200 -20.74 10.36 11.79
C GLU A 200 -19.43 10.03 11.05
N GLY A 201 -19.03 10.87 10.07
CA GLY A 201 -17.76 10.71 9.37
C GLY A 201 -16.56 10.93 10.29
N ILE A 202 -16.64 11.90 11.21
CA ILE A 202 -15.58 12.15 12.20
C ILE A 202 -15.44 10.96 13.15
N ALA A 203 -16.56 10.40 13.63
CA ALA A 203 -16.55 9.20 14.45
C ALA A 203 -15.95 8.01 13.69
N ALA A 204 -16.26 7.88 12.40
CA ALA A 204 -15.71 6.87 11.51
C ALA A 204 -14.16 6.93 11.47
N PHE A 205 -13.57 8.11 11.30
CA PHE A 205 -12.12 8.29 11.28
C PHE A 205 -11.45 7.85 12.58
N ARG A 206 -12.07 8.10 13.72
CA ARG A 206 -11.59 7.64 15.03
C ARG A 206 -11.63 6.12 15.13
N ILE A 207 -12.73 5.48 14.75
CA ILE A 207 -12.86 4.02 14.82
C ILE A 207 -11.88 3.34 13.88
N ILE A 208 -11.81 3.80 12.62
CA ILE A 208 -10.94 3.20 11.61
C ILE A 208 -9.47 3.27 12.04
N SER A 209 -9.02 4.42 12.57
CA SER A 209 -7.60 4.58 12.93
C SER A 209 -7.11 3.58 13.99
N LEU A 210 -8.00 2.97 14.75
CA LEU A 210 -7.63 1.94 15.75
C LEU A 210 -6.99 0.70 15.11
N HIS A 211 -7.27 0.41 13.83
CA HIS A 211 -6.64 -0.73 13.17
C HIS A 211 -5.20 -0.45 12.71
N PHE A 212 -4.74 0.80 12.63
CA PHE A 212 -3.41 1.15 12.11
C PHE A 212 -2.25 0.44 12.82
N PRO A 213 -2.14 0.43 14.16
CA PRO A 213 -1.05 -0.27 14.84
C PRO A 213 -1.07 -1.78 14.58
N ILE A 214 -2.27 -2.36 14.44
CA ILE A 214 -2.45 -3.79 14.14
C ILE A 214 -2.03 -4.06 12.70
N ALA A 215 -2.35 -3.15 11.77
CA ALA A 215 -1.94 -3.23 10.37
C ALA A 215 -0.42 -3.18 10.20
N ALA A 216 0.32 -2.48 11.06
CA ALA A 216 1.79 -2.53 11.06
C ALA A 216 2.31 -3.96 11.23
N ALA A 217 1.71 -4.73 12.14
CA ALA A 217 2.10 -6.12 12.37
C ALA A 217 1.69 -7.01 11.18
N SER A 218 0.45 -6.89 10.69
CA SER A 218 -0.05 -7.71 9.57
C SER A 218 0.76 -7.49 8.30
N ILE A 219 1.06 -6.23 7.95
CA ILE A 219 1.84 -5.89 6.76
C ILE A 219 3.30 -6.36 6.90
N THR A 220 3.92 -6.17 8.07
CA THR A 220 5.28 -6.65 8.33
C THR A 220 5.37 -8.18 8.20
N ILE A 221 4.40 -8.93 8.70
CA ILE A 221 4.33 -10.40 8.55
C ILE A 221 4.11 -10.77 7.08
N SER A 222 3.23 -10.07 6.36
CA SER A 222 2.96 -10.31 4.95
C SER A 222 4.21 -10.13 4.09
N VAL A 223 4.97 -9.06 4.31
CA VAL A 223 6.25 -8.80 3.64
C VAL A 223 7.31 -9.84 4.03
N THR A 224 7.27 -10.32 5.27
CA THR A 224 8.16 -11.41 5.70
C THR A 224 7.91 -12.68 4.89
N PHE A 225 6.64 -13.09 4.69
CA PHE A 225 6.31 -14.24 3.85
C PHE A 225 6.82 -14.08 2.42
N GLN A 226 6.71 -12.88 1.84
CA GLN A 226 7.24 -12.60 0.51
C GLN A 226 8.77 -12.74 0.47
N ALA A 227 9.47 -12.17 1.46
CA ALA A 227 10.92 -12.18 1.55
C ALA A 227 11.52 -13.60 1.67
N ILE A 228 10.83 -14.51 2.38
CA ILE A 228 11.26 -15.90 2.56
C ILE A 228 10.73 -16.85 1.48
N GLY A 229 10.17 -16.31 0.37
CA GLY A 229 9.68 -17.12 -0.74
C GLY A 229 8.29 -17.74 -0.56
N HIS A 230 7.56 -17.39 0.50
CA HIS A 230 6.23 -17.88 0.78
C HIS A 230 5.12 -16.91 0.31
N GLY A 231 5.25 -16.37 -0.91
CA GLY A 231 4.34 -15.38 -1.49
C GLY A 231 2.86 -15.82 -1.49
N ILE A 232 2.58 -17.13 -1.65
CA ILE A 232 1.22 -17.67 -1.57
C ILE A 232 0.59 -17.46 -0.19
N LYS A 233 1.37 -17.57 0.91
CA LYS A 233 0.86 -17.31 2.27
C LYS A 233 0.54 -15.82 2.47
N SER A 234 1.37 -14.94 1.92
CA SER A 234 1.11 -13.50 1.91
C SER A 234 -0.16 -13.16 1.12
N MET A 235 -0.33 -13.74 -0.05
CA MET A 235 -1.53 -13.58 -0.86
C MET A 235 -2.78 -14.07 -0.11
N PHE A 236 -2.73 -15.27 0.48
CA PHE A 236 -3.86 -15.82 1.23
C PHE A 236 -4.21 -14.94 2.45
N MET A 237 -3.21 -14.42 3.16
CA MET A 237 -3.41 -13.48 4.27
C MET A 237 -4.11 -12.20 3.80
N SER A 238 -3.76 -11.67 2.61
CA SER A 238 -4.40 -10.50 2.03
C SER A 238 -5.84 -10.78 1.58
N ILE A 239 -6.10 -11.95 0.97
CA ILE A 239 -7.44 -12.39 0.61
C ILE A 239 -8.32 -12.55 1.85
N LEU A 240 -7.82 -13.26 2.86
CA LEU A 240 -8.53 -13.49 4.12
C LEU A 240 -8.90 -12.15 4.77
N ARG A 241 -7.93 -11.23 4.87
CA ARG A 241 -8.14 -9.92 5.49
C ARG A 241 -9.21 -9.11 4.78
N GLN A 242 -9.10 -8.93 3.46
CA GLN A 242 -9.93 -7.96 2.74
C GLN A 242 -11.23 -8.56 2.21
N LEU A 243 -11.20 -9.76 1.64
CA LEU A 243 -12.37 -10.40 1.06
C LEU A 243 -13.03 -11.41 2.01
N GLY A 244 -12.23 -12.16 2.76
CA GLY A 244 -12.74 -13.21 3.64
C GLY A 244 -13.31 -12.70 4.96
N VAL A 245 -12.80 -11.58 5.48
CA VAL A 245 -13.25 -11.06 6.78
C VAL A 245 -13.80 -9.65 6.66
N LEU A 246 -13.10 -8.69 6.03
CA LEU A 246 -13.52 -7.29 6.01
C LEU A 246 -14.89 -7.12 5.33
N LEU A 247 -15.06 -7.59 4.10
CA LEU A 247 -16.32 -7.42 3.37
C LEU A 247 -17.50 -8.19 4.03
N PRO A 248 -17.36 -9.47 4.45
CA PRO A 248 -18.43 -10.14 5.18
C PRO A 248 -18.76 -9.47 6.51
N ALA A 249 -17.76 -9.04 7.29
CA ALA A 249 -18.00 -8.32 8.53
C ALA A 249 -18.70 -6.98 8.29
N ALA A 250 -18.28 -6.21 7.28
CA ALA A 250 -18.93 -4.98 6.88
C ALA A 250 -20.41 -5.20 6.51
N LEU A 251 -20.69 -6.26 5.73
CA LEU A 251 -22.03 -6.63 5.33
C LEU A 251 -22.90 -7.01 6.53
N VAL A 252 -22.39 -7.87 7.43
CA VAL A 252 -23.10 -8.28 8.64
C VAL A 252 -23.39 -7.09 9.54
N LEU A 253 -22.39 -6.24 9.79
CA LEU A 253 -22.56 -5.03 10.60
C LEU A 253 -23.58 -4.06 9.98
N ALA A 254 -23.57 -3.88 8.66
CA ALA A 254 -24.54 -3.05 7.96
C ALA A 254 -25.97 -3.58 8.07
N LEU A 255 -26.17 -4.90 7.95
CA LEU A 255 -27.50 -5.52 8.01
C LEU A 255 -28.07 -5.57 9.43
N VAL A 256 -27.21 -5.85 10.44
CA VAL A 256 -27.63 -6.00 11.84
C VAL A 256 -27.86 -4.66 12.50
N PHE A 257 -26.90 -3.74 12.41
CA PHE A 257 -26.96 -2.46 13.13
C PHE A 257 -27.57 -1.32 12.32
N LYS A 258 -27.63 -1.45 10.98
CA LYS A 258 -28.15 -0.42 10.06
C LYS A 258 -27.55 0.97 10.28
N SER A 259 -26.31 1.02 10.75
CA SER A 259 -25.57 2.24 11.07
C SER A 259 -24.24 2.27 10.28
N VAL A 260 -23.94 3.42 9.68
CA VAL A 260 -22.68 3.67 8.99
C VAL A 260 -21.50 3.53 9.96
N GLU A 261 -21.67 4.01 11.19
CA GLU A 261 -20.61 4.00 12.21
C GLU A 261 -20.19 2.58 12.59
N SER A 262 -21.15 1.65 12.73
CA SER A 262 -20.85 0.26 13.10
C SER A 262 -20.04 -0.48 12.03
N VAL A 263 -20.21 -0.15 10.76
CA VAL A 263 -19.50 -0.80 9.65
C VAL A 263 -17.99 -0.60 9.74
N TRP A 264 -17.53 0.52 10.27
CA TRP A 264 -16.11 0.82 10.36
C TRP A 264 -15.32 -0.14 11.25
N TRP A 265 -15.96 -0.84 12.16
CA TRP A 265 -15.33 -1.88 12.99
C TRP A 265 -14.84 -3.08 12.17
N CYS A 266 -15.35 -3.26 10.94
CA CYS A 266 -14.90 -4.34 10.06
C CYS A 266 -13.38 -4.28 9.80
N PHE A 267 -12.77 -3.09 9.77
CA PHE A 267 -11.33 -2.93 9.59
C PHE A 267 -10.53 -3.50 10.76
N VAL A 268 -10.98 -3.21 11.99
CA VAL A 268 -10.34 -3.73 13.20
C VAL A 268 -10.45 -5.25 13.27
N ILE A 269 -11.63 -5.80 13.01
CA ILE A 269 -11.89 -7.26 12.99
C ILE A 269 -11.01 -7.95 11.94
N ALA A 270 -10.91 -7.37 10.74
CA ALA A 270 -10.13 -7.91 9.65
C ALA A 270 -8.63 -7.95 9.97
N GLU A 271 -8.08 -6.90 10.57
CA GLU A 271 -6.66 -6.87 10.93
C GLU A 271 -6.32 -7.87 12.04
N PHE A 272 -7.18 -8.03 13.06
CA PHE A 272 -6.98 -9.06 14.07
C PHE A 272 -6.94 -10.46 13.47
N SER A 273 -7.84 -10.77 12.54
CA SER A 273 -7.85 -12.07 11.85
C SER A 273 -6.58 -12.30 11.03
N ALA A 274 -6.11 -11.27 10.31
CA ALA A 274 -4.90 -11.33 9.52
C ALA A 274 -3.65 -11.54 10.38
N VAL A 275 -3.52 -10.81 11.47
CA VAL A 275 -2.39 -10.97 12.42
C VAL A 275 -2.41 -12.35 13.05
N THR A 276 -3.56 -12.85 13.48
CA THR A 276 -3.70 -14.17 14.07
C THR A 276 -3.27 -15.26 13.08
N PHE A 277 -3.78 -15.23 11.85
CA PHE A 277 -3.35 -16.16 10.81
C PHE A 277 -1.85 -16.04 10.52
N GLY A 278 -1.35 -14.79 10.44
CA GLY A 278 0.05 -14.50 10.19
C GLY A 278 0.98 -15.07 11.26
N ILE A 279 0.68 -14.86 12.53
CA ILE A 279 1.46 -15.38 13.66
C ILE A 279 1.45 -16.91 13.67
N ILE A 280 0.29 -17.55 13.51
CA ILE A 280 0.18 -19.02 13.46
C ILE A 280 1.03 -19.59 12.31
N SER A 281 0.95 -18.97 11.14
CA SER A 281 1.68 -19.43 9.96
C SER A 281 3.19 -19.20 10.10
N LEU A 282 3.62 -18.08 10.68
CA LEU A 282 5.02 -17.74 10.89
C LEU A 282 5.67 -18.66 11.95
N THR A 283 4.97 -18.92 13.05
CA THR A 283 5.44 -19.82 14.09
C THR A 283 5.59 -21.27 13.60
N LYS A 284 4.70 -21.73 12.71
CA LYS A 284 4.84 -23.05 12.07
C LYS A 284 6.12 -23.12 11.22
N ILE A 285 6.39 -22.10 10.41
CA ILE A 285 7.63 -22.05 9.60
C ILE A 285 8.86 -22.10 10.49
N TRP A 286 8.91 -21.31 11.55
CA TRP A 286 10.07 -21.24 12.45
C TRP A 286 10.32 -22.47 13.29
N ARG A 287 9.31 -23.33 13.46
CA ARG A 287 9.46 -24.62 14.16
C ARG A 287 10.03 -25.72 13.26
N HIS A 288 9.83 -25.63 11.95
CA HIS A 288 10.31 -26.61 11.00
C HIS A 288 11.67 -26.29 10.39
N GLU A 289 12.23 -25.13 10.68
CA GLU A 289 13.57 -24.66 10.30
C GLU A 289 14.50 -24.51 11.52
#